data_b0ea06c04c01548283eb0771076fd6ce
#
_entry.id   b0ea06c04c01548283eb0771076fd6ce
#
_cell.length_a   1.000
_cell.length_b   1.000
_cell.length_c   1.000
_cell.angle_alpha   90.00
_cell.angle_beta   90.00
_cell.angle_gamma   90.00
#
_symmetry.space_group_name_H-M   'P 1'
#
loop_
_entity.id
_entity.type
_entity.pdbx_description
1 polymer ?
#
loop_
_entity_poly.entity_id
_entity_poly.type
_entity_poly.pdbx_seq_one_letter_code
_entity_poly.pdbx_strand_id
1 'polypeptide(L)'
;MTWRTLRRALCCGLALLANVAAAQTLTVSAAASLGQAMRETARLFEAAHSGASLRLNFAASGVLIQQMAQGAPVDVLLSADEESLRRGLELKLLDSASRRYFASNQMVLVVPAGASARVKQLADLAQPAVRRIALGKPATVPAGRHAQQALQHAGLWLSLQPRLVQADNVRQVLDYVARGEVDAGFVYRTDAALMPDAVRVIQVISGPVRYPAAAATDSRQPALARTFIAFLLSPEAQAVLQGHGFGAP
;
A
#
# COMPACT_ATOMS: atom_id res chain seq x y z
N MET A 1 52.73 48.40 -36.59
CA MET A 1 51.32 48.55 -36.04
C MET A 1 50.84 47.17 -35.69
N THR A 2 50.56 46.96 -34.56
CA THR A 2 50.72 46.01 -33.50
C THR A 2 49.60 44.98 -33.46
N TRP A 3 49.96 43.75 -33.52
CA TRP A 3 49.22 42.51 -33.55
C TRP A 3 48.66 42.14 -32.18
N ARG A 4 48.27 43.14 -31.36
CA ARG A 4 47.85 42.91 -29.93
C ARG A 4 46.37 43.06 -29.61
N THR A 5 45.55 43.41 -30.61
CA THR A 5 44.12 43.69 -30.35
C THR A 5 43.15 42.56 -30.74
N LEU A 6 43.64 41.43 -31.30
CA LEU A 6 42.75 40.36 -31.79
C LEU A 6 42.62 39.15 -30.83
N ARG A 7 43.17 39.23 -29.63
CA ARG A 7 43.15 38.10 -28.66
C ARG A 7 42.24 38.27 -27.45
N ARG A 8 41.39 39.31 -27.41
CA ARG A 8 40.50 39.58 -26.28
C ARG A 8 39.02 39.27 -26.52
N ALA A 9 38.63 38.78 -27.68
CA ALA A 9 37.23 38.55 -28.04
C ALA A 9 36.81 37.08 -28.03
N LEU A 10 37.62 36.14 -27.54
CA LEU A 10 37.26 34.70 -27.62
C LEU A 10 37.27 34.00 -26.26
N CYS A 11 36.99 34.68 -25.16
CA CYS A 11 36.90 34.09 -23.84
C CYS A 11 35.51 34.31 -23.18
N CYS A 12 34.48 34.67 -23.95
CA CYS A 12 33.10 34.49 -23.50
C CYS A 12 32.65 33.06 -23.86
N GLY A 13 33.41 32.08 -23.36
CA GLY A 13 33.02 30.69 -23.38
C GLY A 13 31.73 30.55 -22.57
N LEU A 14 30.69 30.13 -23.26
CA LEU A 14 29.40 29.63 -22.72
C LEU A 14 29.74 28.60 -21.63
N ALA A 15 29.74 29.03 -20.36
CA ALA A 15 29.53 28.13 -19.24
C ALA A 15 28.02 27.76 -19.27
N LEU A 16 27.65 26.84 -20.15
CA LEU A 16 26.48 26.03 -20.01
C LEU A 16 26.67 25.24 -18.72
N LEU A 17 26.24 25.82 -17.61
CA LEU A 17 25.95 25.10 -16.40
C LEU A 17 24.85 24.11 -16.76
N ALA A 18 25.25 22.94 -17.26
CA ALA A 18 24.37 21.76 -17.23
C ALA A 18 24.04 21.56 -15.74
N ASN A 19 22.89 22.08 -15.31
CA ASN A 19 22.26 21.63 -14.10
C ASN A 19 21.99 20.14 -14.30
N VAL A 20 22.95 19.31 -13.92
CA VAL A 20 22.71 17.89 -13.68
C VAL A 20 21.79 17.89 -12.48
N ALA A 21 20.49 17.92 -12.73
CA ALA A 21 19.50 17.70 -11.71
C ALA A 21 19.85 16.36 -11.06
N ALA A 22 20.43 16.40 -9.86
CA ALA A 22 20.70 15.20 -9.12
C ALA A 22 19.39 14.43 -8.99
N ALA A 23 19.38 13.18 -9.44
CA ALA A 23 18.19 12.34 -9.39
C ALA A 23 17.69 12.29 -7.95
N GLN A 24 16.50 12.83 -7.70
CA GLN A 24 15.89 12.86 -6.38
C GLN A 24 15.18 11.53 -6.15
N THR A 25 15.71 10.68 -5.28
CA THR A 25 15.07 9.42 -4.94
C THR A 25 14.12 9.62 -3.78
N LEU A 26 12.85 9.30 -4.00
CA LEU A 26 11.80 9.30 -2.99
C LEU A 26 11.54 7.88 -2.49
N THR A 27 11.72 7.64 -1.19
CA THR A 27 11.41 6.34 -0.59
C THR A 27 9.94 6.30 -0.15
N VAL A 28 9.16 5.43 -0.79
CA VAL A 28 7.73 5.26 -0.53
C VAL A 28 7.50 3.90 0.14
N SER A 29 7.05 3.92 1.39
CA SER A 29 6.60 2.74 2.12
C SER A 29 5.10 2.57 1.95
N ALA A 30 4.67 1.48 1.33
CA ALA A 30 3.29 1.24 0.95
C ALA A 30 2.74 -0.08 1.48
N ALA A 31 1.47 -0.09 1.85
CA ALA A 31 0.78 -1.31 2.23
C ALA A 31 0.89 -2.38 1.12
N ALA A 32 1.09 -3.64 1.51
CA ALA A 32 1.32 -4.76 0.57
C ALA A 32 0.23 -4.90 -0.49
N SER A 33 -1.03 -4.58 -0.17
CA SER A 33 -2.17 -4.60 -1.11
C SER A 33 -2.00 -3.63 -2.28
N LEU A 34 -1.21 -2.55 -2.12
CA LEU A 34 -0.95 -1.54 -3.14
C LEU A 34 0.11 -1.96 -4.18
N GLY A 35 0.78 -3.10 -3.98
CA GLY A 35 2.03 -3.43 -4.65
C GLY A 35 2.02 -3.30 -6.17
N GLN A 36 1.00 -3.79 -6.87
CA GLN A 36 0.92 -3.70 -8.34
C GLN A 36 0.56 -2.28 -8.80
N ALA A 37 -0.49 -1.69 -8.23
CA ALA A 37 -0.92 -0.34 -8.57
C ALA A 37 0.19 0.69 -8.36
N MET A 38 0.94 0.60 -7.24
CA MET A 38 2.01 1.56 -6.97
C MET A 38 3.23 1.41 -7.87
N ARG A 39 3.56 0.20 -8.37
CA ARG A 39 4.62 0.06 -9.37
C ARG A 39 4.26 0.74 -10.69
N GLU A 40 3.00 0.69 -11.08
CA GLU A 40 2.52 1.36 -12.29
C GLU A 40 2.42 2.88 -12.07
N THR A 41 1.84 3.31 -10.95
CA THR A 41 1.78 4.73 -10.57
C THR A 41 3.17 5.37 -10.48
N ALA A 42 4.17 4.64 -9.95
CA ALA A 42 5.55 5.11 -9.87
C ALA A 42 6.14 5.41 -11.24
N ARG A 43 5.94 4.52 -12.22
CA ARG A 43 6.42 4.76 -13.61
C ARG A 43 5.79 6.01 -14.22
N LEU A 44 4.50 6.24 -14.01
CA LEU A 44 3.82 7.44 -14.49
C LEU A 44 4.35 8.70 -13.81
N PHE A 45 4.56 8.64 -12.50
CA PHE A 45 5.13 9.77 -11.76
C PHE A 45 6.54 10.11 -12.23
N GLU A 46 7.41 9.12 -12.39
CA GLU A 46 8.80 9.29 -12.86
C GLU A 46 8.83 9.84 -14.29
N ALA A 47 7.93 9.40 -15.15
CA ALA A 47 7.81 9.92 -16.52
C ALA A 47 7.35 11.39 -16.54
N ALA A 48 6.47 11.79 -15.62
CA ALA A 48 5.95 13.15 -15.52
C ALA A 48 6.90 14.11 -14.78
N HIS A 49 7.84 13.59 -13.98
CA HIS A 49 8.75 14.37 -13.13
C HIS A 49 10.20 13.96 -13.42
N SER A 50 10.78 14.54 -14.49
CA SER A 50 12.16 14.25 -14.89
C SER A 50 13.15 14.49 -13.74
N GLY A 51 14.03 13.51 -13.49
CA GLY A 51 14.98 13.53 -12.38
C GLY A 51 14.43 12.99 -11.04
N ALA A 52 13.15 12.64 -10.95
CA ALA A 52 12.61 11.90 -9.80
C ALA A 52 12.69 10.38 -10.03
N SER A 53 13.00 9.63 -8.97
CA SER A 53 12.90 8.17 -8.94
C SER A 53 12.23 7.71 -7.65
N LEU A 54 11.44 6.63 -7.70
CA LEU A 54 10.75 6.09 -6.53
C LEU A 54 11.35 4.76 -6.10
N ARG A 55 11.72 4.67 -4.83
CA ARG A 55 12.07 3.41 -4.18
C ARG A 55 10.87 2.92 -3.40
N LEU A 56 10.26 1.83 -3.84
CA LEU A 56 9.07 1.26 -3.22
C LEU A 56 9.44 0.15 -2.22
N ASN A 57 8.91 0.26 -0.99
CA ASN A 57 8.98 -0.76 0.04
C ASN A 57 7.56 -1.22 0.38
N PHE A 58 7.31 -2.54 0.39
CA PHE A 58 5.99 -3.11 0.63
C PHE A 58 5.97 -4.02 1.84
N ALA A 59 5.10 -3.68 2.81
CA ALA A 59 4.84 -4.52 3.99
C ALA A 59 3.43 -4.23 4.54
N ALA A 60 3.04 -4.85 5.65
CA ALA A 60 1.85 -4.45 6.38
C ALA A 60 2.02 -3.02 6.95
N SER A 61 0.96 -2.20 6.95
CA SER A 61 1.04 -0.78 7.34
C SER A 61 1.59 -0.59 8.75
N GLY A 62 1.19 -1.44 9.71
CA GLY A 62 1.73 -1.38 11.08
C GLY A 62 3.21 -1.76 11.16
N VAL A 63 3.69 -2.67 10.31
CA VAL A 63 5.13 -3.00 10.21
C VAL A 63 5.91 -1.82 9.64
N LEU A 64 5.36 -1.13 8.63
CA LEU A 64 6.00 0.07 8.07
C LEU A 64 6.15 1.17 9.11
N ILE A 65 5.14 1.40 9.96
CA ILE A 65 5.24 2.34 11.09
C ILE A 65 6.32 1.90 12.08
N GLN A 66 6.42 0.61 12.40
CA GLN A 66 7.49 0.10 13.28
C GLN A 66 8.88 0.31 12.66
N GLN A 67 9.05 0.08 11.37
CA GLN A 67 10.30 0.34 10.65
C GLN A 67 10.67 1.83 10.70
N MET A 68 9.71 2.74 10.47
CA MET A 68 9.92 4.19 10.61
C MET A 68 10.35 4.56 12.04
N ALA A 69 9.69 4.01 13.06
CA ALA A 69 10.03 4.27 14.47
C ALA A 69 11.43 3.74 14.84
N GLN A 70 11.95 2.78 14.10
CA GLN A 70 13.32 2.25 14.23
C GLN A 70 14.33 2.99 13.35
N GLY A 71 13.93 4.10 12.71
CA GLY A 71 14.82 4.95 11.90
C GLY A 71 14.96 4.52 10.44
N ALA A 72 14.09 3.66 9.91
CA ALA A 72 14.10 3.37 8.49
C ALA A 72 13.83 4.65 7.67
N PRO A 73 14.65 4.96 6.64
CA PRO A 73 14.46 6.16 5.83
C PRO A 73 13.21 6.00 4.96
N VAL A 74 12.20 6.84 5.19
CA VAL A 74 10.94 6.87 4.46
C VAL A 74 10.58 8.33 4.19
N ASP A 75 10.13 8.63 2.98
CA ASP A 75 9.65 9.97 2.62
C ASP A 75 8.12 10.03 2.59
N VAL A 76 7.45 8.95 2.16
CA VAL A 76 5.99 8.86 2.09
C VAL A 76 5.52 7.51 2.62
N LEU A 77 4.50 7.54 3.46
CA LEU A 77 3.73 6.36 3.87
C LEU A 77 2.40 6.30 3.12
N LEU A 78 2.07 5.13 2.55
CA LEU A 78 0.77 4.79 1.98
C LEU A 78 0.17 3.65 2.80
N SER A 79 -0.84 3.95 3.62
CA SER A 79 -1.43 2.99 4.53
C SER A 79 -2.72 2.37 3.96
N ALA A 80 -3.04 1.13 4.38
CA ALA A 80 -4.29 0.45 4.08
C ALA A 80 -5.33 0.59 5.20
N ASP A 81 -5.10 1.44 6.19
CA ASP A 81 -6.07 1.84 7.21
C ASP A 81 -5.69 3.15 7.90
N GLU A 82 -6.67 3.73 8.58
CA GLU A 82 -6.51 4.95 9.36
C GLU A 82 -5.76 4.72 10.68
N GLU A 83 -5.87 3.54 11.27
CA GLU A 83 -5.27 3.22 12.57
C GLU A 83 -3.73 3.25 12.49
N SER A 84 -3.14 2.65 11.45
CA SER A 84 -1.69 2.72 11.25
C SER A 84 -1.22 4.14 10.99
N LEU A 85 -1.98 4.93 10.19
CA LEU A 85 -1.63 6.34 9.97
C LEU A 85 -1.70 7.13 11.28
N ARG A 86 -2.79 6.98 12.06
CA ARG A 86 -2.97 7.63 13.35
C ARG A 86 -1.80 7.32 14.29
N ARG A 87 -1.37 6.06 14.35
CA ARG A 87 -0.21 5.64 15.12
C ARG A 87 1.07 6.37 14.70
N GLY A 88 1.29 6.51 13.37
CA GLY A 88 2.43 7.27 12.84
C GLY A 88 2.40 8.75 13.20
N LEU A 89 1.21 9.36 13.21
CA LEU A 89 1.02 10.75 13.64
C LEU A 89 1.27 10.92 15.15
N GLU A 90 0.78 10.03 15.99
CA GLU A 90 1.01 10.04 17.45
C GLU A 90 2.50 9.93 17.80
N LEU A 91 3.23 9.11 17.05
CA LEU A 91 4.68 8.97 17.16
C LEU A 91 5.46 10.12 16.51
N LYS A 92 4.76 11.12 15.94
CA LYS A 92 5.36 12.28 15.24
C LYS A 92 6.25 11.88 14.04
N LEU A 93 6.01 10.71 13.46
CA LEU A 93 6.74 10.22 12.29
C LEU A 93 6.18 10.79 10.98
N LEU A 94 4.95 11.30 10.99
CA LEU A 94 4.21 11.75 9.81
C LEU A 94 3.75 13.19 9.96
N ASP A 95 3.81 13.96 8.87
CA ASP A 95 3.28 15.32 8.75
C ASP A 95 1.75 15.27 8.53
N SER A 96 0.99 15.66 9.54
CA SER A 96 -0.47 15.69 9.51
C SER A 96 -1.04 16.61 8.42
N ALA A 97 -0.35 17.70 8.07
CA ALA A 97 -0.77 18.62 7.03
C ALA A 97 -0.73 18.01 5.62
N SER A 98 0.13 17.01 5.41
CA SER A 98 0.28 16.28 4.15
C SER A 98 -0.74 15.15 3.96
N ARG A 99 -1.51 14.81 4.99
CA ARG A 99 -2.46 13.69 4.96
C ARG A 99 -3.50 13.85 3.86
N ARG A 100 -3.67 12.82 3.02
CA ARG A 100 -4.73 12.71 2.00
C ARG A 100 -5.25 11.27 1.94
N TYR A 101 -6.54 11.11 1.69
CA TYR A 101 -7.07 9.82 1.23
C TYR A 101 -6.91 9.77 -0.28
N PHE A 102 -6.45 8.66 -0.82
CA PHE A 102 -6.18 8.53 -2.26
C PHE A 102 -6.84 7.32 -2.91
N ALA A 103 -7.40 6.40 -2.13
CA ALA A 103 -8.12 5.23 -2.62
C ALA A 103 -9.03 4.65 -1.53
N SER A 104 -9.94 3.78 -1.96
CA SER A 104 -10.71 2.90 -1.07
C SER A 104 -10.69 1.45 -1.56
N ASN A 105 -11.09 0.52 -0.68
CA ASN A 105 -11.15 -0.92 -0.97
C ASN A 105 -12.28 -1.58 -0.17
N GLN A 106 -12.50 -2.87 -0.36
CA GLN A 106 -13.45 -3.65 0.40
C GLN A 106 -12.80 -4.91 0.96
N MET A 107 -13.10 -5.25 2.22
CA MET A 107 -12.73 -6.55 2.78
C MET A 107 -13.65 -7.63 2.25
N VAL A 108 -13.08 -8.75 1.86
CA VAL A 108 -13.83 -9.93 1.39
C VAL A 108 -13.38 -11.20 2.11
N LEU A 109 -14.33 -12.11 2.30
CA LEU A 109 -14.07 -13.50 2.67
C LEU A 109 -13.86 -14.28 1.39
N VAL A 110 -12.76 -15.01 1.30
CA VAL A 110 -12.39 -15.85 0.16
C VAL A 110 -12.17 -17.30 0.57
N VAL A 111 -12.36 -18.21 -0.37
CA VAL A 111 -12.03 -19.63 -0.25
C VAL A 111 -11.22 -20.07 -1.47
N PRO A 112 -10.49 -21.21 -1.43
CA PRO A 112 -9.89 -21.80 -2.62
C PRO A 112 -10.95 -22.02 -3.72
N ALA A 113 -10.63 -21.74 -4.98
CA ALA A 113 -11.61 -21.85 -6.09
C ALA A 113 -12.19 -23.28 -6.21
N GLY A 114 -11.36 -24.31 -6.00
CA GLY A 114 -11.77 -25.72 -6.02
C GLY A 114 -12.41 -26.23 -4.73
N ALA A 115 -12.57 -25.37 -3.70
CA ALA A 115 -13.16 -25.82 -2.44
C ALA A 115 -14.64 -26.21 -2.62
N SER A 116 -15.05 -27.31 -1.96
CA SER A 116 -16.46 -27.66 -1.83
C SER A 116 -17.25 -26.47 -1.26
N ALA A 117 -18.52 -26.31 -1.66
CA ALA A 117 -19.40 -25.18 -1.29
C ALA A 117 -19.79 -25.14 0.20
N ARG A 118 -18.85 -25.45 1.10
CA ARG A 118 -19.09 -25.51 2.56
C ARG A 118 -19.20 -24.12 3.18
N VAL A 119 -18.42 -23.15 2.68
CA VAL A 119 -18.44 -21.77 3.16
C VAL A 119 -19.16 -20.91 2.14
N LYS A 120 -20.32 -20.36 2.50
CA LYS A 120 -21.13 -19.47 1.66
C LYS A 120 -21.29 -18.08 2.29
N GLN A 121 -21.03 -17.95 3.58
CA GLN A 121 -21.13 -16.71 4.36
C GLN A 121 -20.22 -16.77 5.59
N LEU A 122 -20.04 -15.63 6.25
CA LEU A 122 -19.16 -15.50 7.43
C LEU A 122 -19.53 -16.49 8.56
N ALA A 123 -20.82 -16.71 8.79
CA ALA A 123 -21.31 -17.61 9.84
C ALA A 123 -20.87 -19.07 9.63
N ASP A 124 -20.67 -19.49 8.37
CA ASP A 124 -20.27 -20.86 8.05
C ASP A 124 -18.85 -21.20 8.51
N LEU A 125 -18.03 -20.20 8.87
CA LEU A 125 -16.70 -20.41 9.45
C LEU A 125 -16.78 -21.17 10.78
N ALA A 126 -17.91 -21.14 11.49
CA ALA A 126 -18.13 -21.88 12.73
C ALA A 126 -18.29 -23.41 12.51
N GLN A 127 -18.56 -23.86 11.29
CA GLN A 127 -18.75 -25.28 10.99
C GLN A 127 -17.52 -26.11 11.37
N PRO A 128 -17.67 -27.33 11.93
CA PRO A 128 -16.54 -28.18 12.32
C PRO A 128 -15.61 -28.56 11.13
N ALA A 129 -16.14 -28.57 9.92
CA ALA A 129 -15.39 -28.88 8.70
C ALA A 129 -14.43 -27.75 8.28
N VAL A 130 -14.59 -26.53 8.79
CA VAL A 130 -13.67 -25.39 8.57
C VAL A 130 -12.61 -25.43 9.66
N ARG A 131 -11.40 -25.84 9.31
CA ARG A 131 -10.31 -26.11 10.28
C ARG A 131 -9.30 -24.98 10.37
N ARG A 132 -9.03 -24.29 9.26
CA ARG A 132 -7.98 -23.27 9.16
C ARG A 132 -8.50 -22.05 8.43
N ILE A 133 -8.36 -20.90 9.05
CA ILE A 133 -8.84 -19.61 8.53
C ILE A 133 -7.68 -18.62 8.56
N ALA A 134 -7.25 -18.12 7.41
CA ALA A 134 -6.15 -17.18 7.34
C ALA A 134 -6.64 -15.73 7.49
N LEU A 135 -5.90 -14.95 8.27
CA LEU A 135 -6.03 -13.49 8.35
C LEU A 135 -4.65 -12.88 8.66
N GLY A 136 -4.48 -11.61 8.31
CA GLY A 136 -3.28 -10.88 8.75
C GLY A 136 -3.23 -10.76 10.29
N LYS A 137 -2.04 -10.70 10.89
CA LYS A 137 -1.87 -10.43 12.33
C LYS A 137 -2.59 -9.13 12.71
N PRO A 138 -3.65 -9.12 13.55
CA PRO A 138 -4.41 -7.88 13.82
C PRO A 138 -3.58 -6.75 14.40
N ALA A 139 -2.53 -7.07 15.15
CA ALA A 139 -1.63 -6.09 15.73
C ALA A 139 -0.91 -5.19 14.71
N THR A 140 -0.61 -5.73 13.51
CA THR A 140 0.24 -5.03 12.52
C THR A 140 -0.36 -4.96 11.11
N VAL A 141 -1.32 -5.83 10.79
CA VAL A 141 -1.90 -5.95 9.44
C VAL A 141 -3.30 -5.33 9.41
N PRO A 142 -3.53 -4.26 8.64
CA PRO A 142 -4.85 -3.62 8.52
C PRO A 142 -5.98 -4.59 8.19
N ALA A 143 -5.81 -5.42 7.16
CA ALA A 143 -6.78 -6.45 6.79
C ALA A 143 -7.12 -7.40 7.96
N GLY A 144 -6.14 -7.71 8.81
CA GLY A 144 -6.34 -8.54 10.01
C GLY A 144 -7.18 -7.83 11.07
N ARG A 145 -7.00 -6.52 11.28
CA ARG A 145 -7.86 -5.73 12.18
C ARG A 145 -9.30 -5.70 11.72
N HIS A 146 -9.52 -5.46 10.43
CA HIS A 146 -10.87 -5.49 9.85
C HIS A 146 -11.52 -6.86 9.95
N ALA A 147 -10.76 -7.95 9.70
CA ALA A 147 -11.23 -9.31 9.87
C ALA A 147 -11.59 -9.60 11.34
N GLN A 148 -10.74 -9.21 12.28
CA GLN A 148 -11.02 -9.34 13.72
C GLN A 148 -12.29 -8.61 14.11
N GLN A 149 -12.46 -7.36 13.72
CA GLN A 149 -13.67 -6.57 14.01
C GLN A 149 -14.91 -7.24 13.46
N ALA A 150 -14.87 -7.72 12.22
CA ALA A 150 -16.00 -8.43 11.61
C ALA A 150 -16.37 -9.71 12.36
N LEU A 151 -15.37 -10.51 12.76
CA LEU A 151 -15.56 -11.73 13.54
C LEU A 151 -16.06 -11.42 14.95
N GLN A 152 -15.63 -10.33 15.57
CA GLN A 152 -16.11 -9.87 16.87
C GLN A 152 -17.58 -9.45 16.79
N HIS A 153 -17.96 -8.64 15.80
CA HIS A 153 -19.34 -8.23 15.57
C HIS A 153 -20.27 -9.41 15.29
N ALA A 154 -19.77 -10.46 14.64
CA ALA A 154 -20.50 -11.69 14.40
C ALA A 154 -20.51 -12.66 15.61
N GLY A 155 -19.86 -12.33 16.72
CA GLY A 155 -19.72 -13.21 17.89
C GLY A 155 -18.85 -14.44 17.67
N LEU A 156 -18.04 -14.47 16.58
CA LEU A 156 -17.28 -15.64 16.16
C LEU A 156 -15.81 -15.59 16.59
N TRP A 157 -15.27 -14.44 17.00
CA TRP A 157 -13.86 -14.24 17.25
C TRP A 157 -13.26 -15.26 18.22
N LEU A 158 -13.87 -15.40 19.41
CA LEU A 158 -13.33 -16.26 20.47
C LEU A 158 -13.39 -17.74 20.09
N SER A 159 -14.48 -18.19 19.49
CA SER A 159 -14.66 -19.61 19.10
C SER A 159 -13.75 -20.03 17.94
N LEU A 160 -13.35 -19.08 17.07
CA LEU A 160 -12.49 -19.36 15.93
C LEU A 160 -10.99 -19.20 16.22
N GLN A 161 -10.59 -18.60 17.34
CA GLN A 161 -9.16 -18.37 17.66
C GLN A 161 -8.27 -19.61 17.46
N PRO A 162 -8.64 -20.83 17.88
CA PRO A 162 -7.79 -22.02 17.69
C PRO A 162 -7.60 -22.42 16.22
N ARG A 163 -8.42 -21.88 15.31
CA ARG A 163 -8.39 -22.19 13.88
C ARG A 163 -7.74 -21.08 13.04
N LEU A 164 -7.37 -19.96 13.69
CA LEU A 164 -6.82 -18.80 12.98
C LEU A 164 -5.34 -19.02 12.63
N VAL A 165 -5.02 -18.82 11.36
CA VAL A 165 -3.65 -18.80 10.83
C VAL A 165 -3.30 -17.34 10.56
N GLN A 166 -2.37 -16.80 11.33
CA GLN A 166 -1.96 -15.41 11.24
C GLN A 166 -0.83 -15.24 10.21
N ALA A 167 -1.00 -14.32 9.29
CA ALA A 167 -0.04 -13.96 8.25
C ALA A 167 0.59 -12.59 8.52
N ASP A 168 1.80 -12.38 7.99
CA ASP A 168 2.56 -11.14 8.18
C ASP A 168 2.04 -9.97 7.32
N ASN A 169 1.28 -10.28 6.27
CA ASN A 169 0.58 -9.30 5.43
C ASN A 169 -0.58 -9.97 4.67
N VAL A 170 -1.41 -9.15 3.99
CA VAL A 170 -2.60 -9.63 3.30
C VAL A 170 -2.28 -10.49 2.05
N ARG A 171 -1.13 -10.27 1.40
CA ARG A 171 -0.72 -11.10 0.24
C ARG A 171 -0.39 -12.52 0.65
N GLN A 172 0.24 -12.69 1.80
CA GLN A 172 0.49 -14.02 2.36
C GLN A 172 -0.83 -14.74 2.71
N VAL A 173 -1.85 -14.03 3.17
CA VAL A 173 -3.20 -14.62 3.34
C VAL A 173 -3.73 -15.13 2.01
N LEU A 174 -3.66 -14.30 0.95
CA LEU A 174 -4.09 -14.70 -0.39
C LEU A 174 -3.36 -15.95 -0.87
N ASP A 175 -2.03 -16.01 -0.69
CA ASP A 175 -1.21 -17.17 -1.08
C ASP A 175 -1.63 -18.45 -0.35
N TYR A 176 -1.92 -18.39 0.95
CA TYR A 176 -2.39 -19.54 1.72
C TYR A 176 -3.73 -20.05 1.19
N VAL A 177 -4.67 -19.15 0.87
CA VAL A 177 -5.96 -19.54 0.29
C VAL A 177 -5.79 -20.12 -1.10
N ALA A 178 -5.02 -19.46 -1.96
CA ALA A 178 -4.80 -19.87 -3.35
C ALA A 178 -4.15 -21.27 -3.46
N ARG A 179 -3.29 -21.62 -2.49
CA ARG A 179 -2.64 -22.96 -2.41
C ARG A 179 -3.50 -24.01 -1.71
N GLY A 180 -4.68 -23.64 -1.19
CA GLY A 180 -5.52 -24.56 -0.42
C GLY A 180 -4.92 -24.97 0.95
N GLU A 181 -3.97 -24.19 1.48
CA GLU A 181 -3.37 -24.42 2.79
C GLU A 181 -4.32 -24.09 3.94
N VAL A 182 -5.37 -23.33 3.65
CA VAL A 182 -6.45 -22.96 4.56
C VAL A 182 -7.81 -23.08 3.88
N ASP A 183 -8.89 -23.23 4.66
CA ASP A 183 -10.25 -23.41 4.16
C ASP A 183 -10.88 -22.06 3.73
N ALA A 184 -10.46 -20.96 4.35
CA ALA A 184 -10.94 -19.61 4.06
C ALA A 184 -9.90 -18.57 4.46
N GLY A 185 -10.05 -17.33 3.97
CA GLY A 185 -9.19 -16.22 4.35
C GLY A 185 -9.86 -14.87 4.14
N PHE A 186 -9.29 -13.86 4.81
CA PHE A 186 -9.74 -12.47 4.73
C PHE A 186 -8.73 -11.63 3.97
N VAL A 187 -9.12 -11.11 2.81
CA VAL A 187 -8.28 -10.29 1.94
C VAL A 187 -9.05 -9.07 1.44
N TYR A 188 -8.40 -8.14 0.79
CA TYR A 188 -9.11 -7.09 0.06
C TYR A 188 -9.63 -7.62 -1.28
N ARG A 189 -10.68 -6.97 -1.80
CA ARG A 189 -11.23 -7.31 -3.12
C ARG A 189 -10.17 -7.23 -4.22
N THR A 190 -9.30 -6.22 -4.16
CA THR A 190 -8.19 -6.07 -5.11
C THR A 190 -7.17 -7.21 -5.02
N ASP A 191 -6.95 -7.78 -3.82
CA ASP A 191 -6.07 -8.96 -3.68
C ASP A 191 -6.71 -10.19 -4.33
N ALA A 192 -8.00 -10.44 -4.07
CA ALA A 192 -8.71 -11.56 -4.68
C ALA A 192 -8.70 -11.50 -6.22
N ALA A 193 -8.81 -10.29 -6.78
CA ALA A 193 -8.78 -10.06 -8.23
C ALA A 193 -7.43 -10.43 -8.89
N LEU A 194 -6.35 -10.60 -8.13
CA LEU A 194 -5.05 -11.02 -8.68
C LEU A 194 -4.97 -12.51 -8.99
N MET A 195 -5.80 -13.32 -8.35
CA MET A 195 -5.80 -14.78 -8.49
C MET A 195 -7.23 -15.30 -8.70
N PRO A 196 -7.96 -14.81 -9.73
CA PRO A 196 -9.38 -15.12 -9.92
C PRO A 196 -9.64 -16.61 -10.16
N ASP A 197 -8.67 -17.33 -10.73
CA ASP A 197 -8.77 -18.77 -10.99
C ASP A 197 -8.40 -19.62 -9.76
N ALA A 198 -7.73 -19.05 -8.77
CA ALA A 198 -7.25 -19.75 -7.58
C ALA A 198 -8.12 -19.51 -6.35
N VAL A 199 -8.80 -18.36 -6.26
CA VAL A 199 -9.66 -18.01 -5.12
C VAL A 199 -11.03 -17.55 -5.56
N ARG A 200 -12.04 -17.82 -4.74
CA ARG A 200 -13.42 -17.38 -4.96
C ARG A 200 -13.88 -16.47 -3.82
N VAL A 201 -14.36 -15.29 -4.17
CA VAL A 201 -15.00 -14.37 -3.20
C VAL A 201 -16.35 -14.94 -2.78
N ILE A 202 -16.55 -15.05 -1.48
CA ILE A 202 -17.78 -15.56 -0.88
C ILE A 202 -18.70 -14.43 -0.41
N GLN A 203 -18.12 -13.44 0.28
CA GLN A 203 -18.90 -12.37 0.89
C GLN A 203 -18.04 -11.10 1.03
N VAL A 204 -18.66 -9.94 0.81
CA VAL A 204 -18.11 -8.64 1.22
C VAL A 204 -18.33 -8.51 2.73
N ILE A 205 -17.25 -8.24 3.46
CA ILE A 205 -17.26 -8.27 4.94
C ILE A 205 -17.50 -6.90 5.56
N SER A 206 -16.97 -5.85 4.93
CA SER A 206 -17.12 -4.48 5.45
C SER A 206 -17.33 -3.46 4.34
N GLY A 207 -17.84 -2.29 4.72
CA GLY A 207 -17.87 -1.10 3.88
C GLY A 207 -16.48 -0.64 3.45
N PRO A 208 -16.38 0.50 2.75
CA PRO A 208 -15.12 0.95 2.15
C PRO A 208 -14.04 1.16 3.23
N VAL A 209 -12.89 0.53 3.01
CA VAL A 209 -11.66 0.77 3.75
C VAL A 209 -10.90 1.88 3.03
N ARG A 210 -10.63 2.98 3.71
CA ARG A 210 -9.91 4.12 3.12
C ARG A 210 -8.41 3.97 3.25
N TYR A 211 -7.71 4.38 2.20
CA TYR A 211 -6.26 4.36 2.10
C TYR A 211 -5.71 5.78 2.23
N PRO A 212 -5.13 6.13 3.38
CA PRO A 212 -4.48 7.40 3.57
C PRO A 212 -3.01 7.37 3.16
N ALA A 213 -2.52 8.53 2.69
CA ALA A 213 -1.12 8.85 2.47
C ALA A 213 -0.67 9.98 3.40
N ALA A 214 0.59 9.99 3.81
CA ALA A 214 1.23 11.12 4.47
C ALA A 214 2.74 11.14 4.21
N ALA A 215 3.33 12.34 4.18
CA ALA A 215 4.78 12.52 4.14
C ALA A 215 5.39 12.25 5.52
N ALA A 216 6.62 11.73 5.54
CA ALA A 216 7.38 11.61 6.78
C ALA A 216 7.84 13.01 7.27
N THR A 217 7.85 13.20 8.59
CA THR A 217 8.25 14.48 9.22
C THR A 217 9.73 14.79 8.94
N ASP A 218 10.57 13.75 8.87
CA ASP A 218 12.02 13.81 8.65
C ASP A 218 12.42 13.50 7.20
N SER A 219 11.46 13.57 6.26
CA SER A 219 11.73 13.35 4.85
C SER A 219 12.88 14.22 4.34
N ARG A 220 13.81 13.60 3.62
CA ARG A 220 14.91 14.30 2.93
C ARG A 220 14.45 14.99 1.64
N GLN A 221 13.24 14.69 1.18
CA GLN A 221 12.63 15.20 -0.05
C GLN A 221 11.22 15.74 0.20
N PRO A 222 11.00 16.68 1.16
CA PRO A 222 9.65 17.05 1.61
C PRO A 222 8.79 17.66 0.49
N ALA A 223 9.38 18.41 -0.43
CA ALA A 223 8.67 18.97 -1.58
C ALA A 223 8.20 17.87 -2.54
N LEU A 224 9.11 16.96 -2.92
CA LEU A 224 8.81 15.84 -3.82
C LEU A 224 7.79 14.88 -3.19
N ALA A 225 7.87 14.63 -1.87
CA ALA A 225 6.91 13.83 -1.13
C ALA A 225 5.48 14.39 -1.24
N ARG A 226 5.32 15.70 -1.06
CA ARG A 226 4.02 16.37 -1.22
C ARG A 226 3.54 16.34 -2.67
N THR A 227 4.43 16.52 -3.64
CA THR A 227 4.13 16.40 -5.07
C THR A 227 3.63 14.99 -5.41
N PHE A 228 4.30 13.94 -4.90
CA PHE A 228 3.86 12.57 -5.12
C PHE A 228 2.49 12.29 -4.49
N ILE A 229 2.24 12.76 -3.25
CA ILE A 229 0.93 12.61 -2.60
C ILE A 229 -0.16 13.34 -3.41
N ALA A 230 0.11 14.52 -3.96
CA ALA A 230 -0.82 15.22 -4.83
C ALA A 230 -1.05 14.46 -6.14
N PHE A 231 0.01 13.87 -6.72
CA PHE A 231 -0.09 13.07 -7.93
C PHE A 231 -0.98 11.83 -7.75
N LEU A 232 -1.01 11.20 -6.57
CA LEU A 232 -1.92 10.08 -6.29
C LEU A 232 -3.40 10.44 -6.52
N LEU A 233 -3.75 11.73 -6.47
CA LEU A 233 -5.11 12.24 -6.71
C LEU A 233 -5.32 12.72 -8.15
N SER A 234 -4.31 12.67 -9.00
CA SER A 234 -4.45 13.06 -10.41
C SER A 234 -5.30 12.05 -11.18
N PRO A 235 -5.93 12.46 -12.30
CA PRO A 235 -6.71 11.57 -13.15
C PRO A 235 -5.92 10.33 -13.60
N GLU A 236 -4.65 10.49 -13.93
CA GLU A 236 -3.77 9.42 -14.40
C GLU A 236 -3.52 8.37 -13.30
N ALA A 237 -3.17 8.81 -12.09
CA ALA A 237 -2.96 7.91 -10.95
C ALA A 237 -4.26 7.23 -10.52
N GLN A 238 -5.38 7.98 -10.55
CA GLN A 238 -6.70 7.44 -10.23
C GLN A 238 -7.17 6.40 -11.27
N ALA A 239 -6.87 6.60 -12.55
CA ALA A 239 -7.15 5.60 -13.58
C ALA A 239 -6.39 4.29 -13.33
N VAL A 240 -5.11 4.36 -12.94
CA VAL A 240 -4.33 3.17 -12.55
C VAL A 240 -4.96 2.48 -11.33
N LEU A 241 -5.27 3.23 -10.28
CA LEU A 241 -5.89 2.65 -9.08
C LEU A 241 -7.21 1.96 -9.39
N GLN A 242 -8.08 2.59 -10.18
CA GLN A 242 -9.35 2.00 -10.63
C GLN A 242 -9.13 0.76 -11.51
N GLY A 243 -8.16 0.76 -12.42
CA GLY A 243 -7.78 -0.39 -13.23
C GLY A 243 -7.34 -1.59 -12.39
N HIS A 244 -6.77 -1.35 -11.21
CA HIS A 244 -6.45 -2.38 -10.21
C HIS A 244 -7.60 -2.69 -9.23
N GLY A 245 -8.79 -2.14 -9.44
CA GLY A 245 -10.00 -2.42 -8.66
C GLY A 245 -10.13 -1.62 -7.36
N PHE A 246 -9.31 -0.60 -7.13
CA PHE A 246 -9.51 0.35 -6.03
C PHE A 246 -10.66 1.29 -6.33
N GLY A 247 -11.41 1.65 -5.30
CA GLY A 247 -12.42 2.69 -5.38
C GLY A 247 -11.82 4.09 -5.19
N ALA A 248 -12.64 5.11 -5.48
CA ALA A 248 -12.29 6.51 -5.22
C ALA A 248 -11.94 6.75 -3.73
N PRO A 249 -11.23 7.85 -3.43
CA PRO A 249 -10.88 8.27 -2.07
C PRO A 249 -12.06 8.46 -1.13
#